data_4fae30744bf1b64ec628f5b3bd052598
#
_entry.id   4fae30744bf1b64ec628f5b3bd052598
#
_cell.length_a   1.000
_cell.length_b   1.000
_cell.length_c   1.000
_cell.angle_alpha   90.00
_cell.angle_beta   90.00
_cell.angle_gamma   90.00
#
_symmetry.space_group_name_H-M   'P 1'
#
loop_
_entity.id
_entity.type
_entity.pdbx_description
1 polymer ?
#
loop_
_entity_poly.entity_id
_entity_poly.type
_entity_poly.pdbx_seq_one_letter_code
_entity_poly.pdbx_strand_id
1 'polypeptide(L)'
;YFDFSGYSDMATGLGKMLGFEFPKNFDHPYISKSISEFWRRWHITLGSWFRSYVYIPLGGNRNGNFKTYRNLFITWALTGLWHGASWNFILWGLFFGVLIIIERLGFGKILEKLPSAVSMLYTFVMVLFGWVLFDTDTLADAGRYYAAMFGAGGSLVDSYARYTIASNAVMLTLCILISCLLYTSDAADDLLCVD
;
A
#
# COMPACT_ATOMS: atom_id res chain seq x y z
N TYR A 1 -2.13 -0.28 8.93
CA TYR A 1 -0.94 0.57 8.73
C TYR A 1 -0.19 0.78 10.03
N PHE A 2 -0.81 1.35 11.06
CA PHE A 2 -0.14 1.68 12.33
C PHE A 2 0.43 0.48 13.06
N ASP A 3 -0.25 -0.65 13.04
CA ASP A 3 0.24 -1.90 13.60
C ASP A 3 1.57 -2.32 12.95
N PHE A 4 1.59 -2.36 11.62
CA PHE A 4 2.78 -2.82 10.90
C PHE A 4 3.91 -1.78 10.86
N SER A 5 3.62 -0.49 10.68
CA SER A 5 4.65 0.53 10.70
C SER A 5 5.26 0.68 12.10
N GLY A 6 4.44 0.70 13.15
CA GLY A 6 4.92 0.74 14.54
C GLY A 6 5.75 -0.48 14.92
N TYR A 7 5.36 -1.67 14.50
CA TYR A 7 6.18 -2.87 14.67
C TYR A 7 7.55 -2.72 13.96
N SER A 8 7.56 -2.23 12.72
CA SER A 8 8.80 -2.02 11.96
C SER A 8 9.72 -1.00 12.62
N ASP A 9 9.16 0.09 13.16
CA ASP A 9 9.91 1.13 13.87
C ASP A 9 10.49 0.60 15.19
N MET A 10 9.73 -0.18 15.94
CA MET A 10 10.24 -0.87 17.14
C MET A 10 11.39 -1.82 16.80
N ALA A 11 11.26 -2.62 15.74
CA ALA A 11 12.31 -3.54 15.29
C ALA A 11 13.58 -2.79 14.87
N THR A 12 13.43 -1.68 14.15
CA THR A 12 14.54 -0.81 13.74
C THR A 12 15.21 -0.17 14.95
N GLY A 13 14.43 0.33 15.92
CA GLY A 13 14.94 0.89 17.17
C GLY A 13 15.73 -0.11 18.00
N LEU A 14 15.19 -1.33 18.19
CA LEU A 14 15.91 -2.42 18.88
C LEU A 14 17.20 -2.80 18.15
N GLY A 15 17.18 -2.85 16.80
CA GLY A 15 18.38 -3.09 16.01
C GLY A 15 19.45 -2.03 16.26
N LYS A 16 19.09 -0.75 16.24
CA LYS A 16 20.01 0.37 16.54
C LYS A 16 20.63 0.23 17.94
N MET A 17 19.86 -0.18 18.95
CA MET A 17 20.39 -0.43 20.31
C MET A 17 21.44 -1.55 20.35
N LEU A 18 21.37 -2.50 19.41
CA LEU A 18 22.33 -3.59 19.27
C LEU A 18 23.47 -3.28 18.27
N GLY A 19 23.51 -2.06 17.72
CA GLY A 19 24.52 -1.63 16.75
C GLY A 19 24.21 -2.04 15.29
N PHE A 20 22.98 -2.45 14.97
CA PHE A 20 22.56 -2.79 13.61
C PHE A 20 21.72 -1.67 13.01
N GLU A 21 22.00 -1.30 11.78
CA GLU A 21 21.16 -0.37 11.00
C GLU A 21 20.25 -1.15 10.04
N PHE A 22 18.95 -1.10 10.31
CA PHE A 22 17.95 -1.66 9.41
C PHE A 22 17.35 -0.58 8.50
N PRO A 23 17.07 -0.91 7.22
CA PRO A 23 16.46 0.04 6.31
C PRO A 23 15.04 0.37 6.73
N LYS A 24 14.63 1.62 6.45
CA LYS A 24 13.25 2.09 6.63
C LYS A 24 12.27 1.23 5.82
N ASN A 25 11.14 0.89 6.43
CA ASN A 25 10.14 0.02 5.79
C ASN A 25 8.90 0.78 5.30
N PHE A 26 8.61 1.95 5.85
CA PHE A 26 7.50 2.83 5.47
C PHE A 26 7.98 4.27 5.30
N ASP A 27 7.40 4.98 4.32
CA ASP A 27 7.72 6.38 4.05
C ASP A 27 6.49 7.15 3.55
N HIS A 28 5.59 7.55 4.47
CA HIS A 28 4.35 8.28 4.17
C HIS A 28 3.56 7.70 2.96
N PRO A 29 3.16 6.43 2.98
CA PRO A 29 2.60 5.80 1.79
C PRO A 29 1.30 6.44 1.31
N TYR A 30 0.48 7.00 2.21
CA TYR A 30 -0.84 7.53 1.88
C TYR A 30 -0.83 8.91 1.19
N ILE A 31 0.32 9.60 1.10
CA ILE A 31 0.45 10.81 0.28
C ILE A 31 0.86 10.52 -1.17
N SER A 32 0.98 9.25 -1.54
CA SER A 32 1.40 8.82 -2.89
C SER A 32 0.38 9.22 -3.95
N LYS A 33 0.89 9.63 -5.10
CA LYS A 33 0.10 10.10 -6.25
C LYS A 33 -0.12 9.02 -7.32
N SER A 34 0.44 7.82 -7.10
CA SER A 34 0.28 6.65 -7.97
C SER A 34 0.45 5.36 -7.16
N ILE A 35 -0.07 4.27 -7.68
CA ILE A 35 0.11 2.93 -7.09
C ILE A 35 1.59 2.53 -7.10
N SER A 36 2.30 2.87 -8.17
CA SER A 36 3.74 2.64 -8.26
C SER A 36 4.52 3.40 -7.19
N GLU A 37 4.12 4.63 -6.84
CA GLU A 37 4.71 5.40 -5.76
C GLU A 37 4.34 4.82 -4.40
N PHE A 38 3.06 4.44 -4.20
CA PHE A 38 2.59 3.84 -2.96
C PHE A 38 3.45 2.63 -2.57
N TRP A 39 3.70 1.70 -3.49
CA TRP A 39 4.49 0.51 -3.22
C TRP A 39 5.99 0.76 -3.08
N ARG A 40 6.51 1.90 -3.49
CA ARG A 40 7.87 2.34 -3.14
C ARG A 40 7.98 2.88 -1.72
N ARG A 41 6.86 3.25 -1.10
CA ARG A 41 6.75 3.83 0.24
C ARG A 41 6.17 2.87 1.28
N TRP A 42 5.54 1.79 0.82
CA TRP A 42 4.93 0.73 1.64
C TRP A 42 5.76 -0.53 1.58
N HIS A 43 6.12 -1.08 2.77
CA HIS A 43 6.87 -2.34 2.91
C HIS A 43 8.09 -2.41 1.99
N ILE A 44 8.94 -1.39 2.09
CA ILE A 44 10.06 -1.12 1.18
C ILE A 44 11.03 -2.30 1.12
N THR A 45 11.28 -2.96 2.27
CA THR A 45 12.19 -4.11 2.35
C THR A 45 11.69 -5.28 1.55
N LEU A 46 10.40 -5.62 1.63
CA LEU A 46 9.77 -6.69 0.83
C LEU A 46 9.80 -6.34 -0.66
N GLY A 47 9.42 -5.11 -1.01
CA GLY A 47 9.46 -4.64 -2.39
C GLY A 47 10.85 -4.72 -3.00
N SER A 48 11.88 -4.35 -2.24
CA SER A 48 13.29 -4.44 -2.64
C SER A 48 13.73 -5.88 -2.82
N TRP A 49 13.29 -6.79 -1.95
CA TRP A 49 13.57 -8.22 -2.05
C TRP A 49 12.95 -8.81 -3.32
N PHE A 50 11.65 -8.64 -3.55
CA PHE A 50 10.99 -9.13 -4.78
C PHE A 50 11.59 -8.51 -6.04
N ARG A 51 11.96 -7.23 -5.99
CA ARG A 51 12.66 -6.59 -7.11
C ARG A 51 14.00 -7.27 -7.40
N SER A 52 14.81 -7.52 -6.39
CA SER A 52 16.17 -8.04 -6.56
C SER A 52 16.20 -9.53 -6.91
N TYR A 53 15.34 -10.33 -6.28
CA TYR A 53 15.39 -11.78 -6.39
C TYR A 53 14.36 -12.39 -7.35
N VAL A 54 13.34 -11.63 -7.77
CA VAL A 54 12.34 -12.10 -8.74
C VAL A 54 12.34 -11.26 -10.00
N TYR A 55 12.08 -9.95 -9.90
CA TYR A 55 11.87 -9.11 -11.05
C TYR A 55 13.13 -8.96 -11.92
N ILE A 56 14.28 -8.67 -11.31
CA ILE A 56 15.55 -8.50 -12.03
C ILE A 56 16.01 -9.81 -12.67
N PRO A 57 16.03 -10.97 -11.98
CA PRO A 57 16.38 -12.26 -12.60
C PRO A 57 15.47 -12.68 -13.75
N LEU A 58 14.18 -12.33 -13.73
CA LEU A 58 13.26 -12.54 -14.85
C LEU A 58 13.57 -11.66 -16.07
N GLY A 59 14.57 -10.75 -15.97
CA GLY A 59 15.00 -9.83 -17.02
C GLY A 59 14.58 -8.38 -16.78
N GLY A 60 13.81 -8.08 -15.74
CA GLY A 60 13.38 -6.72 -15.38
C GLY A 60 12.67 -6.04 -16.56
N ASN A 61 13.11 -4.81 -16.89
CA ASN A 61 12.59 -4.00 -17.99
C ASN A 61 13.53 -3.96 -19.24
N ARG A 62 14.55 -4.82 -19.28
CA ARG A 62 15.60 -4.75 -20.31
C ARG A 62 15.20 -5.37 -21.64
N ASN A 63 14.22 -6.27 -21.66
CA ASN A 63 13.89 -7.13 -22.80
C ASN A 63 12.60 -6.74 -23.52
N GLY A 64 12.26 -5.44 -23.54
CA GLY A 64 11.07 -4.91 -24.19
C GLY A 64 9.80 -4.93 -23.31
N ASN A 65 8.78 -4.21 -23.76
CA ASN A 65 7.57 -3.94 -22.96
C ASN A 65 6.80 -5.20 -22.58
N PHE A 66 6.60 -6.13 -23.52
CA PHE A 66 5.86 -7.37 -23.25
C PHE A 66 6.49 -8.20 -22.13
N LYS A 67 7.82 -8.37 -22.17
CA LYS A 67 8.53 -9.11 -21.10
C LYS A 67 8.50 -8.35 -19.78
N THR A 68 8.53 -7.03 -19.81
CA THR A 68 8.38 -6.17 -18.64
C THR A 68 7.03 -6.40 -17.95
N TYR A 69 5.93 -6.38 -18.72
CA TYR A 69 4.58 -6.59 -18.16
C TYR A 69 4.39 -8.01 -17.63
N ARG A 70 4.90 -9.02 -18.35
CA ARG A 70 4.94 -10.41 -17.87
C ARG A 70 5.70 -10.51 -16.54
N ASN A 71 6.87 -9.89 -16.44
CA ASN A 71 7.70 -9.95 -15.24
C ASN A 71 7.02 -9.26 -14.05
N LEU A 72 6.36 -8.13 -14.28
CA LEU A 72 5.54 -7.46 -13.27
C LEU A 72 4.40 -8.36 -12.80
N PHE A 73 3.65 -8.93 -13.75
CA PHE A 73 2.54 -9.83 -13.44
C PHE A 73 2.97 -11.03 -12.59
N ILE A 74 4.07 -11.70 -12.97
CA ILE A 74 4.63 -12.83 -12.22
C ILE A 74 5.09 -12.37 -10.82
N THR A 75 5.80 -11.25 -10.74
CA THR A 75 6.29 -10.73 -9.46
C THR A 75 5.14 -10.45 -8.50
N TRP A 76 4.08 -9.79 -8.96
CA TRP A 76 2.93 -9.48 -8.14
C TRP A 76 2.08 -10.69 -7.77
N ALA A 77 1.95 -11.68 -8.67
CA ALA A 77 1.31 -12.96 -8.35
C ALA A 77 2.06 -13.69 -7.23
N LEU A 78 3.40 -13.71 -7.31
CA LEU A 78 4.24 -14.32 -6.28
C LEU A 78 4.22 -13.51 -4.97
N THR A 79 4.11 -12.18 -5.03
CA THR A 79 3.93 -11.35 -3.84
C THR A 79 2.61 -11.69 -3.14
N GLY A 80 1.54 -11.86 -3.90
CA GLY A 80 0.25 -12.33 -3.35
C GLY A 80 0.35 -13.72 -2.72
N LEU A 81 0.96 -14.67 -3.40
CA LEU A 81 1.15 -16.03 -2.91
C LEU A 81 2.02 -16.07 -1.64
N TRP A 82 2.98 -15.17 -1.51
CA TRP A 82 3.82 -15.04 -0.32
C TRP A 82 3.01 -14.64 0.93
N HIS A 83 1.96 -13.84 0.77
CA HIS A 83 1.07 -13.46 1.87
C HIS A 83 0.18 -14.61 2.34
N GLY A 84 -0.07 -15.61 1.49
CA GLY A 84 -0.84 -16.79 1.86
C GLY A 84 -1.36 -17.57 0.65
N ALA A 85 -1.67 -18.85 0.85
CA ALA A 85 -2.16 -19.76 -0.18
C ALA A 85 -3.68 -19.62 -0.45
N SER A 86 -4.23 -18.40 -0.33
CA SER A 86 -5.62 -18.09 -0.63
C SER A 86 -5.74 -17.36 -1.98
N TRP A 87 -6.83 -17.59 -2.68
CA TRP A 87 -7.15 -16.86 -3.91
C TRP A 87 -7.30 -15.36 -3.68
N ASN A 88 -7.74 -14.93 -2.50
CA ASN A 88 -7.82 -13.52 -2.13
C ASN A 88 -6.46 -12.83 -2.24
N PHE A 89 -5.40 -13.44 -1.68
CA PHE A 89 -4.06 -12.87 -1.74
C PHE A 89 -3.48 -12.87 -3.15
N ILE A 90 -3.72 -13.94 -3.93
CA ILE A 90 -3.25 -13.99 -5.33
C ILE A 90 -3.94 -12.89 -6.14
N LEU A 91 -5.26 -12.74 -6.02
CA LEU A 91 -6.02 -11.70 -6.72
C LEU A 91 -5.65 -10.30 -6.24
N TRP A 92 -5.38 -10.12 -4.94
CA TRP A 92 -4.84 -8.89 -4.39
C TRP A 92 -3.50 -8.50 -5.05
N GLY A 93 -2.56 -9.43 -5.14
CA GLY A 93 -1.29 -9.19 -5.81
C GLY A 93 -1.49 -8.85 -7.30
N LEU A 94 -2.31 -9.63 -8.02
CA LEU A 94 -2.62 -9.39 -9.42
C LEU A 94 -3.32 -8.06 -9.65
N PHE A 95 -4.22 -7.64 -8.76
CA PHE A 95 -4.90 -6.35 -8.80
C PHE A 95 -3.87 -5.20 -8.83
N PHE A 96 -2.91 -5.18 -7.91
CA PHE A 96 -1.87 -4.15 -7.91
C PHE A 96 -0.91 -4.29 -9.10
N GLY A 97 -0.56 -5.51 -9.49
CA GLY A 97 0.23 -5.76 -10.69
C GLY A 97 -0.40 -5.16 -11.95
N VAL A 98 -1.72 -5.35 -12.14
CA VAL A 98 -2.47 -4.79 -13.27
C VAL A 98 -2.52 -3.26 -13.19
N LEU A 99 -2.79 -2.67 -12.03
CA LEU A 99 -2.79 -1.22 -11.86
C LEU A 99 -1.44 -0.59 -12.23
N ILE A 100 -0.32 -1.19 -11.79
CA ILE A 100 1.02 -0.72 -12.12
C ILE A 100 1.30 -0.85 -13.64
N ILE A 101 0.81 -1.90 -14.28
CA ILE A 101 0.92 -2.05 -15.74
C ILE A 101 0.12 -0.95 -16.45
N ILE A 102 -1.11 -0.65 -16.02
CA ILE A 102 -1.95 0.43 -16.56
C ILE A 102 -1.25 1.79 -16.40
N GLU A 103 -0.67 2.08 -15.24
CA GLU A 103 0.11 3.30 -15.03
C GLU A 103 1.28 3.39 -16.02
N ARG A 104 2.00 2.29 -16.25
CA ARG A 104 3.11 2.24 -17.21
C ARG A 104 2.67 2.36 -18.67
N LEU A 105 1.48 1.89 -19.02
CA LEU A 105 0.92 2.01 -20.38
C LEU A 105 0.57 3.45 -20.75
N GLY A 106 0.59 4.39 -19.81
CA GLY A 106 0.40 5.81 -20.06
C GLY A 106 -0.48 6.52 -19.04
N PHE A 107 -1.25 5.79 -18.23
CA PHE A 107 -2.11 6.40 -17.20
C PHE A 107 -1.30 7.18 -16.16
N GLY A 108 -0.08 6.75 -15.83
CA GLY A 108 0.85 7.48 -14.97
C GLY A 108 1.11 8.91 -15.45
N LYS A 109 1.26 9.11 -16.76
CA LYS A 109 1.44 10.47 -17.36
C LYS A 109 0.19 11.35 -17.21
N ILE A 110 -0.99 10.73 -17.13
CA ILE A 110 -2.25 11.45 -16.85
C ILE A 110 -2.27 11.88 -15.39
N LEU A 111 -1.91 10.98 -14.47
CA LEU A 111 -1.84 11.28 -13.04
C LEU A 111 -0.86 12.42 -12.73
N GLU A 112 0.27 12.50 -13.43
CA GLU A 112 1.26 13.57 -13.28
C GLU A 112 0.71 14.96 -13.67
N LYS A 113 -0.27 15.01 -14.58
CA LYS A 113 -0.90 16.24 -15.05
C LYS A 113 -2.08 16.70 -14.17
N LEU A 114 -2.62 15.80 -13.34
CA LEU A 114 -3.74 16.10 -12.47
C LEU A 114 -3.28 16.86 -11.21
N PRO A 115 -4.17 17.65 -10.58
CA PRO A 115 -3.91 18.19 -9.25
C PRO A 115 -3.52 17.09 -8.27
N SER A 116 -2.52 17.34 -7.44
CA SER A 116 -1.98 16.34 -6.49
C SER A 116 -3.05 15.67 -5.63
N ALA A 117 -4.05 16.44 -5.19
CA ALA A 117 -5.16 15.93 -4.40
C ALA A 117 -5.99 14.85 -5.16
N VAL A 118 -6.18 15.02 -6.48
CA VAL A 118 -6.92 14.07 -7.32
C VAL A 118 -6.13 12.78 -7.49
N SER A 119 -4.83 12.88 -7.77
CA SER A 119 -3.95 11.71 -7.91
C SER A 119 -3.80 10.95 -6.58
N MET A 120 -3.70 11.67 -5.46
CA MET A 120 -3.71 11.07 -4.12
C MET A 120 -5.03 10.35 -3.82
N LEU A 121 -6.17 10.97 -4.15
CA LEU A 121 -7.49 10.36 -3.98
C LEU A 121 -7.64 9.09 -4.81
N TYR A 122 -7.20 9.11 -6.07
CA TYR A 122 -7.15 7.90 -6.91
C TYR A 122 -6.36 6.79 -6.22
N THR A 123 -5.13 7.09 -5.81
CA THR A 123 -4.25 6.10 -5.17
C THR A 123 -4.88 5.55 -3.90
N PHE A 124 -5.41 6.43 -3.05
CA PHE A 124 -6.07 6.06 -1.80
C PHE A 124 -7.26 5.13 -2.03
N VAL A 125 -8.14 5.47 -2.98
CA VAL A 125 -9.32 4.65 -3.31
C VAL A 125 -8.91 3.29 -3.84
N MET A 126 -7.92 3.23 -4.76
CA MET A 126 -7.43 1.93 -5.27
C MET A 126 -6.80 1.08 -4.17
N VAL A 127 -6.07 1.69 -3.25
CA VAL A 127 -5.50 0.99 -2.09
C VAL A 127 -6.60 0.45 -1.18
N LEU A 128 -7.66 1.21 -0.91
CA LEU A 128 -8.82 0.73 -0.14
C LEU A 128 -9.48 -0.50 -0.78
N PHE A 129 -9.66 -0.48 -2.11
CA PHE A 129 -10.15 -1.67 -2.81
C PHE A 129 -9.20 -2.87 -2.64
N GLY A 130 -7.90 -2.65 -2.72
CA GLY A 130 -6.92 -3.69 -2.44
C GLY A 130 -7.05 -4.25 -1.02
N TRP A 131 -7.24 -3.38 -0.02
CA TRP A 131 -7.37 -3.82 1.38
C TRP A 131 -8.60 -4.71 1.62
N VAL A 132 -9.72 -4.50 0.91
CA VAL A 132 -10.88 -5.40 1.00
C VAL A 132 -10.53 -6.82 0.57
N LEU A 133 -9.77 -6.99 -0.52
CA LEU A 133 -9.29 -8.33 -0.93
C LEU A 133 -8.35 -8.95 0.09
N PHE A 134 -7.55 -8.14 0.74
CA PHE A 134 -6.55 -8.60 1.71
C PHE A 134 -7.17 -9.02 3.05
N ASP A 135 -8.18 -8.28 3.50
CA ASP A 135 -8.80 -8.42 4.84
C ASP A 135 -9.93 -9.46 4.88
N THR A 136 -10.45 -9.88 3.73
CA THR A 136 -11.57 -10.83 3.66
C THR A 136 -11.07 -12.27 3.50
N ASP A 137 -11.73 -13.22 4.18
CA ASP A 137 -11.36 -14.64 4.15
C ASP A 137 -11.71 -15.31 2.83
N THR A 138 -12.82 -14.92 2.21
CA THR A 138 -13.28 -15.52 0.95
C THR A 138 -13.59 -14.47 -0.12
N LEU A 139 -13.51 -14.87 -1.40
CA LEU A 139 -13.89 -14.02 -2.52
C LEU A 139 -15.38 -13.63 -2.47
N ALA A 140 -16.23 -14.49 -1.92
CA ALA A 140 -17.65 -14.19 -1.73
C ALA A 140 -17.85 -13.07 -0.70
N ASP A 141 -17.05 -13.05 0.36
CA ASP A 141 -17.05 -11.98 1.36
C ASP A 141 -16.55 -10.67 0.76
N ALA A 142 -15.44 -10.71 0.00
CA ALA A 142 -14.95 -9.55 -0.73
C ALA A 142 -16.02 -8.97 -1.67
N GLY A 143 -16.71 -9.84 -2.42
CA GLY A 143 -17.80 -9.43 -3.31
C GLY A 143 -18.97 -8.78 -2.57
N ARG A 144 -19.35 -9.33 -1.41
CA ARG A 144 -20.38 -8.73 -0.54
C ARG A 144 -19.95 -7.38 0.02
N TYR A 145 -18.70 -7.28 0.42
CA TYR A 145 -18.13 -6.03 0.94
C TYR A 145 -18.12 -4.94 -0.13
N TYR A 146 -17.63 -5.26 -1.34
CA TYR A 146 -17.70 -4.32 -2.47
C TYR A 146 -19.13 -3.90 -2.81
N ALA A 147 -20.06 -4.86 -2.87
CA ALA A 147 -21.46 -4.55 -3.12
C ALA A 147 -22.03 -3.58 -2.06
N ALA A 148 -21.69 -3.79 -0.78
CA ALA A 148 -22.11 -2.90 0.30
C ALA A 148 -21.47 -1.50 0.18
N MET A 149 -20.20 -1.38 -0.23
CA MET A 149 -19.55 -0.09 -0.48
C MET A 149 -20.28 0.75 -1.55
N PHE A 150 -20.97 0.09 -2.49
CA PHE A 150 -21.78 0.75 -3.53
C PHE A 150 -23.29 0.78 -3.22
N GLY A 151 -23.68 0.54 -1.96
CA GLY A 151 -25.06 0.69 -1.48
C GLY A 151 -25.96 -0.52 -1.70
N ALA A 152 -25.42 -1.66 -2.11
CA ALA A 152 -26.22 -2.89 -2.15
C ALA A 152 -26.50 -3.36 -0.70
N GLY A 153 -27.78 -3.44 -0.34
CA GLY A 153 -28.22 -3.90 0.98
C GLY A 153 -28.79 -2.84 1.90
N GLY A 154 -28.95 -1.59 1.47
CA GLY A 154 -29.63 -0.57 2.27
C GLY A 154 -29.06 0.85 2.19
N SER A 155 -29.22 1.60 3.25
CA SER A 155 -28.71 2.97 3.37
C SER A 155 -27.17 2.97 3.44
N LEU A 156 -26.53 3.81 2.63
CA LEU A 156 -25.10 4.03 2.67
C LEU A 156 -24.62 4.58 4.04
N VAL A 157 -25.51 5.26 4.75
CA VAL A 157 -25.22 5.80 6.09
C VAL A 157 -26.46 5.58 6.96
N ASP A 158 -26.44 4.53 7.74
CA ASP A 158 -27.47 4.26 8.76
C ASP A 158 -27.12 4.91 10.12
N SER A 159 -27.99 4.72 11.10
CA SER A 159 -27.78 5.26 12.45
C SER A 159 -26.57 4.62 13.15
N TYR A 160 -26.27 3.35 12.88
CA TYR A 160 -25.11 2.66 13.41
C TYR A 160 -23.81 3.21 12.82
N ALA A 161 -23.74 3.40 11.51
CA ALA A 161 -22.59 3.99 10.84
C ALA A 161 -22.32 5.41 11.35
N ARG A 162 -23.36 6.24 11.50
CA ARG A 162 -23.23 7.58 12.07
C ARG A 162 -22.71 7.56 13.50
N TYR A 163 -23.23 6.70 14.34
CA TYR A 163 -22.77 6.52 15.71
C TYR A 163 -21.31 6.09 15.75
N THR A 164 -20.93 5.08 14.94
CA THR A 164 -19.56 4.55 14.89
C THR A 164 -18.56 5.62 14.42
N ILE A 165 -18.89 6.40 13.40
CA ILE A 165 -18.05 7.50 12.92
C ILE A 165 -17.91 8.57 14.01
N ALA A 166 -19.02 8.99 14.62
CA ALA A 166 -19.01 10.04 15.64
C ALA A 166 -18.24 9.62 16.91
N SER A 167 -18.45 8.39 17.39
CA SER A 167 -17.76 7.88 18.57
C SER A 167 -16.25 7.68 18.37
N ASN A 168 -15.81 7.43 17.13
CA ASN A 168 -14.41 7.25 16.79
C ASN A 168 -13.79 8.47 16.07
N ALA A 169 -14.49 9.59 15.98
CA ALA A 169 -14.08 10.76 15.18
C ALA A 169 -12.68 11.28 15.57
N VAL A 170 -12.39 11.38 16.86
CA VAL A 170 -11.08 11.84 17.36
C VAL A 170 -9.97 10.86 16.92
N MET A 171 -10.18 9.56 17.15
CA MET A 171 -9.22 8.53 16.76
C MET A 171 -9.00 8.52 15.24
N LEU A 172 -10.07 8.55 14.45
CA LEU A 172 -9.98 8.61 12.98
C LEU A 172 -9.22 9.86 12.50
N THR A 173 -9.49 11.02 13.10
CA THR A 173 -8.79 12.26 12.78
C THR A 173 -7.29 12.13 13.09
N LEU A 174 -6.94 11.63 14.27
CA LEU A 174 -5.54 11.39 14.63
C LEU A 174 -4.88 10.40 13.68
N CYS A 175 -5.55 9.30 13.34
CA CYS A 175 -5.02 8.33 12.37
C CYS A 175 -4.74 8.95 11.01
N ILE A 176 -5.65 9.80 10.49
CA ILE A 176 -5.46 10.51 9.23
C ILE A 176 -4.26 11.47 9.32
N LEU A 177 -4.20 12.28 10.37
CA LEU A 177 -3.11 13.24 10.57
C LEU A 177 -1.76 12.52 10.67
N ILE A 178 -1.65 11.47 11.47
CA ILE A 178 -0.41 10.74 11.68
C ILE A 178 0.01 10.00 10.39
N SER A 179 -0.93 9.37 9.68
CA SER A 179 -0.60 8.63 8.46
C SER A 179 -0.17 9.51 7.28
N CYS A 180 -0.61 10.78 7.27
CA CYS A 180 -0.34 11.72 6.18
C CYS A 180 0.71 12.78 6.52
N LEU A 181 0.80 13.22 7.79
CA LEU A 181 1.55 14.41 8.18
C LEU A 181 2.67 14.17 9.19
N LEU A 182 2.56 13.15 10.04
CA LEU A 182 3.50 12.91 11.12
C LEU A 182 4.22 11.58 10.90
N TYR A 183 5.38 11.67 10.30
CA TYR A 183 6.37 10.60 10.36
C TYR A 183 7.40 10.97 11.41
N THR A 184 7.36 10.30 12.55
CA THR A 184 8.15 10.66 13.73
C THR A 184 9.60 10.14 13.69
N SER A 185 10.00 9.32 12.71
CA SER A 185 11.35 8.76 12.67
C SER A 185 12.42 9.76 12.21
N ASP A 186 12.08 10.77 11.39
CA ASP A 186 13.05 11.76 10.93
C ASP A 186 13.38 12.81 12.02
N ALA A 187 12.44 13.10 12.92
CA ALA A 187 12.68 14.05 13.99
C ALA A 187 13.72 13.58 15.03
N ALA A 188 13.92 12.26 15.16
CA ALA A 188 14.96 11.72 16.03
C ALA A 188 16.34 11.68 15.34
N ASP A 189 16.36 11.50 14.02
CA ASP A 189 17.61 11.48 13.24
C ASP A 189 18.17 12.89 13.02
N ASP A 190 17.31 13.92 12.86
CA ASP A 190 17.72 15.33 12.77
C ASP A 190 18.27 15.88 14.12
N LEU A 191 17.87 15.31 15.24
CA LEU A 191 18.41 15.68 16.57
C LEU A 191 19.76 15.01 16.90
N LEU A 192 20.14 13.96 16.17
CA LEU A 192 21.41 13.24 16.36
C LEU A 192 22.48 13.67 15.35
N CYS A 193 22.16 14.46 14.33
CA CYS A 193 23.11 15.07 13.39
C CYS A 193 23.59 16.43 13.88
N VAL A 194 23.93 16.58 15.15
CA VAL A 194 24.71 17.73 15.66
C VAL A 194 26.06 17.20 16.07
N ASP A 195 27.04 17.43 15.17
CA ASP A 195 28.51 17.21 15.23
C ASP A 195 29.01 15.84 14.77
#